data_56f503940d4789e52da2cac1536843c3
#
_entry.id   56f503940d4789e52da2cac1536843c3
#
_cell.length_a   1.000
_cell.length_b   1.000
_cell.length_c   1.000
_cell.angle_alpha   90.00
_cell.angle_beta   90.00
_cell.angle_gamma   90.00
#
_symmetry.space_group_name_H-M   'P 1'
#
loop_
_entity.id
_entity.type
_entity.pdbx_description
1 polymer ?
#
loop_
_entity_poly.entity_id
_entity_poly.type
_entity_poly.pdbx_seq_one_letter_code
_entity_poly.pdbx_strand_id
1 'polypeptide(L)'
;MTISTAQIRGARGLLDWSQAELSRRTGISTTSIGNIESGHTQARESTMQIIQKAFESGGIEFIGKEGVRQKTGDVRVYEGNNGFKDFYDDIYATLKATEGPVMVSNVDERLFFKALGDYVHVHIKRMKELKNITYKFLIKEGDDFSPGDDFAQYRAISKELFTSVPFYIYGEKLAIILFNPDPTVILLNYAAVRDAYATQFDDMWTRAKPIVKK
;
A
#
# COMPACT_ATOMS: atom_id res chain seq x y z
N MET A 1 7.75 27.08 -1.41
CA MET A 1 8.79 27.17 -2.45
C MET A 1 8.15 26.75 -3.75
N THR A 2 8.33 27.50 -4.82
CA THR A 2 7.77 27.15 -6.14
C THR A 2 8.77 26.31 -6.91
N ILE A 3 8.31 25.21 -7.50
CA ILE A 3 9.16 24.31 -8.31
C ILE A 3 9.63 25.01 -9.60
N SER A 4 10.79 24.62 -10.13
CA SER A 4 11.33 25.16 -11.38
C SER A 4 10.85 24.38 -12.60
N THR A 5 10.97 24.98 -13.78
CA THR A 5 10.66 24.30 -15.06
C THR A 5 11.57 23.09 -15.31
N ALA A 6 12.81 23.15 -14.85
CA ALA A 6 13.74 22.01 -14.89
C ALA A 6 13.27 20.86 -14.01
N GLN A 7 12.78 21.18 -12.80
CA GLN A 7 12.21 20.18 -11.90
C GLN A 7 10.93 19.55 -12.46
N ILE A 8 10.08 20.32 -13.17
CA ILE A 8 8.88 19.77 -13.85
C ILE A 8 9.28 18.73 -14.91
N ARG A 9 10.24 19.05 -15.77
CA ARG A 9 10.74 18.12 -16.79
C ARG A 9 11.40 16.89 -16.17
N GLY A 10 12.22 17.08 -15.14
CA GLY A 10 12.88 16.01 -14.41
C GLY A 10 11.87 15.07 -13.72
N ALA A 11 10.87 15.63 -13.04
CA ALA A 11 9.81 14.86 -12.37
C ALA A 11 8.99 14.04 -13.38
N ARG A 12 8.64 14.63 -14.52
CA ARG A 12 7.94 13.93 -15.59
C ARG A 12 8.78 12.78 -16.16
N GLY A 13 10.09 13.02 -16.39
CA GLY A 13 11.02 11.99 -16.87
C GLY A 13 11.16 10.83 -15.89
N LEU A 14 11.24 11.11 -14.58
CA LEU A 14 11.33 10.06 -13.54
C LEU A 14 10.08 9.19 -13.44
N LEU A 15 8.90 9.72 -13.81
CA LEU A 15 7.61 9.02 -13.75
C LEU A 15 7.18 8.46 -15.11
N ASP A 16 7.96 8.64 -16.18
CA ASP A 16 7.59 8.33 -17.56
C ASP A 16 6.24 8.96 -17.97
N TRP A 17 5.91 10.13 -17.41
CA TRP A 17 4.69 10.84 -17.76
C TRP A 17 4.89 11.70 -19.01
N SER A 18 3.98 11.57 -19.96
CA SER A 18 3.85 12.52 -21.06
C SER A 18 3.25 13.84 -20.56
N GLN A 19 3.38 14.92 -21.36
CA GLN A 19 2.66 16.18 -21.07
C GLN A 19 1.14 15.98 -21.06
N ALA A 20 0.62 15.05 -21.87
CA ALA A 20 -0.79 14.69 -21.88
C ALA A 20 -1.21 13.99 -20.58
N GLU A 21 -0.36 13.12 -20.02
CA GLU A 21 -0.62 12.49 -18.73
C GLU A 21 -0.62 13.50 -17.58
N LEU A 22 0.35 14.43 -17.58
CA LEU A 22 0.36 15.53 -16.60
C LEU A 22 -0.88 16.43 -16.74
N SER A 23 -1.30 16.71 -17.97
CA SER A 23 -2.54 17.45 -18.27
C SER A 23 -3.77 16.76 -17.66
N ARG A 24 -3.90 15.46 -17.87
CA ARG A 24 -4.99 14.64 -17.32
C ARG A 24 -5.04 14.69 -15.79
N ARG A 25 -3.89 14.67 -15.13
CA ARG A 25 -3.79 14.67 -13.65
C ARG A 25 -4.02 16.03 -13.02
N THR A 26 -3.70 17.10 -13.74
CA THR A 26 -3.75 18.48 -13.21
C THR A 26 -4.96 19.28 -13.67
N GLY A 27 -5.62 18.86 -14.75
CA GLY A 27 -6.64 19.65 -15.44
C GLY A 27 -6.07 20.84 -16.24
N ILE A 28 -4.74 20.98 -16.33
CA ILE A 28 -4.07 22.05 -17.11
C ILE A 28 -3.88 21.54 -18.53
N SER A 29 -4.16 22.38 -19.55
CA SER A 29 -4.02 21.94 -20.94
C SER A 29 -2.57 21.54 -21.28
N THR A 30 -2.41 20.55 -22.16
CA THR A 30 -1.10 20.09 -22.64
C THR A 30 -0.27 21.24 -23.24
N THR A 31 -0.91 22.15 -23.99
CA THR A 31 -0.27 23.33 -24.53
C THR A 31 0.27 24.25 -23.43
N SER A 32 -0.51 24.48 -22.37
CA SER A 32 -0.05 25.29 -21.23
C SER A 32 1.14 24.64 -20.52
N ILE A 33 1.10 23.30 -20.32
CA ILE A 33 2.22 22.55 -19.73
C ILE A 33 3.47 22.69 -20.61
N GLY A 34 3.36 22.51 -21.92
CA GLY A 34 4.48 22.68 -22.85
C GLY A 34 5.09 24.09 -22.82
N ASN A 35 4.26 25.12 -22.75
CA ASN A 35 4.73 26.52 -22.66
C ASN A 35 5.41 26.79 -21.30
N ILE A 36 4.94 26.20 -20.22
CA ILE A 36 5.58 26.30 -18.89
C ILE A 36 6.94 25.60 -18.92
N GLU A 37 6.99 24.35 -19.40
CA GLU A 37 8.22 23.55 -19.45
C GLU A 37 9.31 24.16 -20.34
N SER A 38 8.91 24.81 -21.43
CA SER A 38 9.83 25.52 -22.35
C SER A 38 10.24 26.91 -21.85
N GLY A 39 9.61 27.40 -20.78
CA GLY A 39 9.87 28.73 -20.25
C GLY A 39 9.24 29.88 -21.07
N HIS A 40 8.38 29.55 -22.06
CA HIS A 40 7.69 30.59 -22.87
C HIS A 40 6.62 31.33 -22.06
N THR A 41 6.12 30.73 -20.99
CA THR A 41 5.09 31.30 -20.11
C THR A 41 5.49 31.15 -18.69
N GLN A 42 5.45 32.22 -17.91
CA GLN A 42 5.61 32.21 -16.49
C GLN A 42 4.24 31.84 -15.87
N ALA A 43 4.14 30.64 -15.28
CA ALA A 43 2.91 30.18 -14.67
C ALA A 43 2.63 30.90 -13.34
N ARG A 44 1.35 31.09 -13.03
CA ARG A 44 0.92 31.57 -11.71
C ARG A 44 1.33 30.58 -10.63
N GLU A 45 1.56 31.08 -9.41
CA GLU A 45 1.95 30.24 -8.28
C GLU A 45 0.94 29.12 -8.00
N SER A 46 -0.36 29.40 -8.10
CA SER A 46 -1.42 28.39 -7.94
C SER A 46 -1.30 27.25 -8.96
N THR A 47 -0.96 27.57 -10.22
CA THR A 47 -0.73 26.58 -11.28
C THR A 47 0.48 25.71 -10.96
N MET A 48 1.57 26.32 -10.48
CA MET A 48 2.78 25.59 -10.09
C MET A 48 2.51 24.66 -8.90
N GLN A 49 1.70 25.09 -7.93
CA GLN A 49 1.29 24.26 -6.78
C GLN A 49 0.44 23.07 -7.22
N ILE A 50 -0.45 23.21 -8.19
CA ILE A 50 -1.23 22.09 -8.74
C ILE A 50 -0.31 21.07 -9.39
N ILE A 51 0.65 21.52 -10.21
CA ILE A 51 1.65 20.67 -10.86
C ILE A 51 2.51 19.95 -9.81
N GLN A 52 3.00 20.69 -8.81
CA GLN A 52 3.81 20.14 -7.73
C GLN A 52 3.06 19.03 -6.98
N LYS A 53 1.83 19.27 -6.56
CA LYS A 53 1.00 18.28 -5.87
C LYS A 53 0.75 17.03 -6.72
N ALA A 54 0.55 17.17 -8.02
CA ALA A 54 0.38 16.04 -8.91
C ALA A 54 1.63 15.15 -8.95
N PHE A 55 2.81 15.74 -9.01
CA PHE A 55 4.08 15.01 -8.96
C PHE A 55 4.34 14.38 -7.58
N GLU A 56 4.08 15.11 -6.49
CA GLU A 56 4.22 14.58 -5.13
C GLU A 56 3.30 13.39 -4.90
N SER A 57 2.06 13.45 -5.40
CA SER A 57 1.12 12.33 -5.38
C SER A 57 1.57 11.16 -6.27
N GLY A 58 2.36 11.45 -7.31
CA GLY A 58 3.00 10.43 -8.16
C GLY A 58 4.27 9.84 -7.57
N GLY A 59 4.69 10.27 -6.38
CA GLY A 59 5.87 9.73 -5.70
C GLY A 59 7.16 10.50 -6.01
N ILE A 60 7.07 11.77 -6.42
CA ILE A 60 8.23 12.65 -6.56
C ILE A 60 8.45 13.46 -5.28
N GLU A 61 9.70 13.63 -4.93
CA GLU A 61 10.16 14.59 -3.93
C GLU A 61 11.04 15.67 -4.59
N PHE A 62 10.73 16.92 -4.31
CA PHE A 62 11.51 18.07 -4.78
C PHE A 62 12.58 18.42 -3.75
N ILE A 63 13.83 18.52 -4.20
CA ILE A 63 15.00 18.78 -3.34
C ILE A 63 15.57 20.13 -3.69
N GLY A 64 15.46 21.07 -2.76
CA GLY A 64 15.94 22.44 -2.99
C GLY A 64 15.33 23.10 -4.22
N LYS A 65 16.11 23.88 -4.96
CA LYS A 65 15.63 24.66 -6.12
C LYS A 65 15.73 23.91 -7.46
N GLU A 66 16.51 22.84 -7.52
CA GLU A 66 16.86 22.22 -8.81
C GLU A 66 16.71 20.68 -8.80
N GLY A 67 16.75 20.05 -7.61
CA GLY A 67 16.72 18.59 -7.49
C GLY A 67 15.31 18.03 -7.53
N VAL A 68 15.20 16.86 -8.13
CA VAL A 68 14.04 15.98 -8.04
C VAL A 68 14.51 14.54 -7.83
N ARG A 69 13.78 13.78 -7.03
CA ARG A 69 14.01 12.35 -6.93
C ARG A 69 12.67 11.61 -6.83
N GLN A 70 12.66 10.37 -7.25
CA GLN A 70 11.57 9.47 -6.93
C GLN A 70 11.68 9.07 -5.46
N LYS A 71 10.58 9.15 -4.72
CA LYS A 71 10.56 8.66 -3.34
C LYS A 71 10.87 7.17 -3.36
N THR A 72 11.92 6.77 -2.69
CA THR A 72 12.32 5.36 -2.57
C THR A 72 11.58 4.62 -1.46
N GLY A 73 10.47 5.17 -1.02
CA GLY A 73 9.63 4.60 0.01
C GLY A 73 8.68 5.63 0.60
N ASP A 74 7.69 5.15 1.31
CA ASP A 74 6.66 5.97 1.97
C ASP A 74 6.26 5.27 3.28
N VAL A 75 6.05 6.07 4.31
CA VAL A 75 5.48 5.61 5.58
C VAL A 75 4.14 6.29 5.75
N ARG A 76 3.08 5.51 5.87
CA ARG A 76 1.73 6.00 6.14
C ARG A 76 1.22 5.42 7.44
N VAL A 77 0.43 6.20 8.14
CA VAL A 77 -0.28 5.74 9.32
C VAL A 77 -1.77 5.88 9.05
N TYR A 78 -2.48 4.78 9.24
CA TYR A 78 -3.95 4.75 9.19
C TYR A 78 -4.46 4.55 10.62
N GLU A 79 -5.33 5.43 11.10
CA GLU A 79 -5.80 5.44 12.48
C GLU A 79 -7.31 5.26 12.58
N GLY A 80 -7.72 4.50 13.58
CA GLY A 80 -9.12 4.21 13.87
C GLY A 80 -9.80 3.33 12.82
N ASN A 81 -11.09 3.08 12.99
CA ASN A 81 -11.84 2.17 12.10
C ASN A 81 -11.94 2.69 10.67
N ASN A 82 -11.99 4.00 10.45
CA ASN A 82 -12.01 4.57 9.09
C ASN A 82 -10.65 4.41 8.41
N GLY A 83 -9.55 4.76 9.09
CA GLY A 83 -8.21 4.52 8.57
C GLY A 83 -7.95 3.04 8.31
N PHE A 84 -8.50 2.15 9.13
CA PHE A 84 -8.40 0.71 8.92
C PHE A 84 -9.13 0.26 7.64
N LYS A 85 -10.28 0.86 7.30
CA LYS A 85 -10.97 0.64 6.00
C LYS A 85 -10.14 1.15 4.83
N ASP A 86 -9.56 2.35 4.96
CA ASP A 86 -8.70 2.95 3.93
C ASP A 86 -7.47 2.06 3.65
N PHE A 87 -6.90 1.44 4.70
CA PHE A 87 -5.84 0.45 4.55
C PHE A 87 -6.30 -0.77 3.73
N TYR A 88 -7.51 -1.29 3.97
CA TYR A 88 -8.05 -2.40 3.19
C TYR A 88 -8.38 -2.00 1.75
N ASP A 89 -8.68 -0.73 1.50
CA ASP A 89 -8.81 -0.18 0.15
C ASP A 89 -7.46 -0.10 -0.56
N ASP A 90 -6.40 0.26 0.16
CA ASP A 90 -5.03 0.25 -0.37
C ASP A 90 -4.57 -1.18 -0.73
N ILE A 91 -4.89 -2.19 0.10
CA ILE A 91 -4.63 -3.60 -0.24
C ILE A 91 -5.30 -3.96 -1.56
N TYR A 92 -6.60 -3.69 -1.69
CA TYR A 92 -7.36 -4.02 -2.90
C TYR A 92 -6.82 -3.31 -4.14
N ALA A 93 -6.56 -2.00 -4.04
CA ALA A 93 -6.03 -1.21 -5.15
C ALA A 93 -4.65 -1.70 -5.60
N THR A 94 -3.78 -2.03 -4.64
CA THR A 94 -2.44 -2.55 -4.90
C THR A 94 -2.51 -3.89 -5.63
N LEU A 95 -3.27 -4.85 -5.10
CA LEU A 95 -3.36 -6.20 -5.66
C LEU A 95 -4.07 -6.24 -7.01
N LYS A 96 -5.02 -5.35 -7.23
CA LYS A 96 -5.65 -5.18 -8.55
C LYS A 96 -4.66 -4.70 -9.62
N ALA A 97 -3.63 -3.95 -9.22
CA ALA A 97 -2.63 -3.40 -10.13
C ALA A 97 -1.42 -4.31 -10.31
N THR A 98 -1.01 -5.04 -9.26
CA THR A 98 0.28 -5.76 -9.24
C THR A 98 0.14 -7.28 -9.19
N GLU A 99 -1.06 -7.81 -8.84
CA GLU A 99 -1.27 -9.22 -8.51
C GLU A 99 -0.32 -9.71 -7.39
N GLY A 100 -0.18 -11.04 -7.22
CA GLY A 100 0.82 -11.62 -6.32
C GLY A 100 0.28 -12.08 -4.96
N PRO A 101 1.17 -12.53 -4.06
CA PRO A 101 0.77 -13.08 -2.78
C PRO A 101 0.40 -12.00 -1.75
N VAL A 102 -0.54 -12.36 -0.89
CA VAL A 102 -0.80 -11.67 0.39
C VAL A 102 -0.37 -12.62 1.52
N MET A 103 0.53 -12.15 2.35
CA MET A 103 1.05 -12.92 3.47
C MET A 103 0.71 -12.19 4.77
N VAL A 104 0.05 -12.87 5.69
CA VAL A 104 -0.37 -12.28 6.95
C VAL A 104 0.07 -13.14 8.11
N SER A 105 0.85 -12.56 9.00
CA SER A 105 1.35 -13.24 10.20
C SER A 105 0.61 -12.79 11.45
N ASN A 106 0.57 -13.67 12.46
CA ASN A 106 -0.01 -13.42 13.79
C ASN A 106 -1.48 -12.98 13.75
N VAL A 107 -2.28 -13.66 12.94
CA VAL A 107 -3.67 -13.27 12.71
C VAL A 107 -4.57 -13.79 13.83
N ASP A 108 -5.32 -12.88 14.44
CA ASP A 108 -6.60 -13.18 15.11
C ASP A 108 -7.70 -12.47 14.29
N GLU A 109 -8.36 -13.21 13.43
CA GLU A 109 -9.35 -12.68 12.49
C GLU A 109 -10.53 -12.00 13.19
N ARG A 110 -10.82 -12.35 14.45
CA ARG A 110 -11.90 -11.72 15.24
C ARG A 110 -11.65 -10.24 15.47
N LEU A 111 -10.37 -9.84 15.65
CA LEU A 111 -10.00 -8.43 15.81
C LEU A 111 -10.22 -7.63 14.51
N PHE A 112 -9.93 -8.26 13.37
CA PHE A 112 -10.15 -7.64 12.07
C PHE A 112 -11.63 -7.46 11.78
N PHE A 113 -12.44 -8.48 12.02
CA PHE A 113 -13.89 -8.40 11.88
C PHE A 113 -14.49 -7.32 12.79
N LYS A 114 -14.04 -7.22 14.04
CA LYS A 114 -14.48 -6.18 14.96
C LYS A 114 -14.14 -4.76 14.45
N ALA A 115 -12.93 -4.56 13.93
CA ALA A 115 -12.47 -3.26 13.46
C ALA A 115 -13.12 -2.83 12.14
N LEU A 116 -13.38 -3.78 11.23
CA LEU A 116 -14.00 -3.50 9.92
C LEU A 116 -15.53 -3.43 9.98
N GLY A 117 -16.16 -4.15 10.92
CA GLY A 117 -17.63 -4.30 10.93
C GLY A 117 -18.14 -4.88 9.62
N ASP A 118 -19.26 -4.39 9.12
CA ASP A 118 -19.88 -4.88 7.87
C ASP A 118 -18.97 -4.73 6.63
N TYR A 119 -17.98 -3.84 6.69
CA TYR A 119 -17.05 -3.62 5.59
C TYR A 119 -16.21 -4.87 5.27
N VAL A 120 -15.99 -5.76 6.21
CA VAL A 120 -15.27 -7.03 5.98
C VAL A 120 -15.90 -7.85 4.87
N HIS A 121 -17.23 -7.90 4.79
CA HIS A 121 -17.95 -8.67 3.76
C HIS A 121 -17.77 -8.05 2.37
N VAL A 122 -17.75 -6.71 2.28
CA VAL A 122 -17.45 -5.99 1.04
C VAL A 122 -16.03 -6.31 0.59
N HIS A 123 -15.07 -6.26 1.51
CA HIS A 123 -13.67 -6.57 1.20
C HIS A 123 -13.50 -8.01 0.74
N ILE A 124 -13.99 -8.99 1.49
CA ILE A 124 -13.89 -10.42 1.12
C ILE A 124 -14.49 -10.66 -0.27
N LYS A 125 -15.67 -10.10 -0.56
CA LYS A 125 -16.30 -10.25 -1.86
C LYS A 125 -15.41 -9.76 -3.01
N ARG A 126 -14.91 -8.53 -2.91
CA ARG A 126 -14.07 -7.93 -3.97
C ARG A 126 -12.72 -8.63 -4.12
N MET A 127 -12.16 -9.17 -3.01
CA MET A 127 -10.90 -9.89 -3.05
C MET A 127 -11.04 -11.26 -3.73
N LYS A 128 -12.16 -11.95 -3.57
CA LYS A 128 -12.46 -13.20 -4.29
C LYS A 128 -12.59 -13.02 -5.80
N GLU A 129 -12.90 -11.81 -6.26
CA GLU A 129 -13.00 -11.48 -7.69
C GLU A 129 -11.63 -11.25 -8.35
N LEU A 130 -10.57 -11.03 -7.55
CA LEU A 130 -9.21 -10.87 -8.06
C LEU A 130 -8.63 -12.23 -8.49
N LYS A 131 -8.00 -12.24 -9.65
CA LYS A 131 -7.30 -13.41 -10.19
C LYS A 131 -5.83 -13.38 -9.80
N ASN A 132 -5.19 -14.55 -9.79
CA ASN A 132 -3.75 -14.70 -9.55
C ASN A 132 -3.28 -14.18 -8.18
N ILE A 133 -4.16 -14.19 -7.18
CA ILE A 133 -3.84 -13.81 -5.81
C ILE A 133 -3.81 -15.08 -4.95
N THR A 134 -2.73 -15.23 -4.18
CA THR A 134 -2.60 -16.29 -3.19
C THR A 134 -2.59 -15.67 -1.80
N TYR A 135 -3.49 -16.12 -0.94
CA TYR A 135 -3.58 -15.67 0.45
C TYR A 135 -2.98 -16.71 1.37
N LYS A 136 -2.04 -16.30 2.22
CA LYS A 136 -1.39 -17.13 3.23
C LYS A 136 -1.54 -16.49 4.61
N PHE A 137 -2.19 -17.19 5.51
CA PHE A 137 -2.42 -16.72 6.89
C PHE A 137 -1.74 -17.62 7.91
N LEU A 138 -0.92 -17.02 8.79
CA LEU A 138 -0.37 -17.68 9.97
C LEU A 138 -1.22 -17.31 11.18
N ILE A 139 -1.91 -18.28 11.73
CA ILE A 139 -2.76 -18.13 12.90
C ILE A 139 -2.16 -18.86 14.11
N LYS A 140 -2.70 -18.62 15.29
CA LYS A 140 -2.27 -19.27 16.53
C LYS A 140 -2.67 -20.75 16.56
N GLU A 141 -1.79 -21.61 17.04
CA GLU A 141 -2.11 -23.02 17.24
C GLU A 141 -3.31 -23.21 18.18
N GLY A 142 -4.30 -23.96 17.72
CA GLY A 142 -5.57 -24.19 18.39
C GLY A 142 -6.65 -23.16 18.08
N ASP A 143 -6.39 -22.17 17.23
CA ASP A 143 -7.44 -21.33 16.66
C ASP A 143 -8.13 -22.07 15.51
N ASP A 144 -9.47 -22.06 15.52
CA ASP A 144 -10.33 -22.69 14.52
C ASP A 144 -11.13 -21.70 13.68
N PHE A 145 -10.95 -20.39 13.93
CA PHE A 145 -11.63 -19.34 13.19
C PHE A 145 -10.86 -18.97 11.93
N SER A 146 -11.30 -19.47 10.78
CA SER A 146 -10.70 -19.26 9.46
C SER A 146 -11.76 -18.88 8.41
N PRO A 147 -12.30 -17.66 8.44
CA PRO A 147 -13.43 -17.25 7.60
C PRO A 147 -13.11 -17.17 6.10
N GLY A 148 -11.84 -17.14 5.74
CA GLY A 148 -11.36 -17.07 4.35
C GLY A 148 -10.90 -18.41 3.77
N ASP A 149 -11.24 -19.53 4.38
CA ASP A 149 -10.72 -20.85 4.02
C ASP A 149 -11.16 -21.40 2.64
N ASP A 150 -12.10 -20.75 2.01
CA ASP A 150 -12.54 -21.05 0.64
C ASP A 150 -11.65 -20.38 -0.45
N PHE A 151 -10.81 -19.42 -0.06
CA PHE A 151 -9.90 -18.71 -0.98
C PHE A 151 -8.48 -18.48 -0.42
N ALA A 152 -8.24 -18.81 0.84
CA ALA A 152 -6.99 -18.58 1.52
C ALA A 152 -6.42 -19.87 2.14
N GLN A 153 -5.11 -19.92 2.27
CA GLN A 153 -4.39 -21.00 2.95
C GLN A 153 -4.07 -20.58 4.37
N TYR A 154 -4.37 -21.44 5.34
CA TYR A 154 -4.10 -21.23 6.75
C TYR A 154 -3.09 -22.24 7.28
N ARG A 155 -2.13 -21.77 8.05
CA ARG A 155 -1.23 -22.62 8.84
C ARG A 155 -1.14 -22.11 10.27
N ALA A 156 -0.94 -23.01 11.21
CA ALA A 156 -0.83 -22.71 12.62
C ALA A 156 0.64 -22.59 13.05
N ILE A 157 0.98 -21.51 13.74
CA ILE A 157 2.26 -21.35 14.45
C ILE A 157 2.06 -21.63 15.94
N SER A 158 3.13 -22.06 16.62
CA SER A 158 3.06 -22.38 18.04
C SER A 158 2.69 -21.15 18.87
N LYS A 159 2.11 -21.40 20.04
CA LYS A 159 1.66 -20.32 20.94
C LYS A 159 2.82 -19.43 21.42
N GLU A 160 4.02 -19.98 21.52
CA GLU A 160 5.23 -19.29 21.96
C GLU A 160 5.73 -18.29 20.91
N LEU A 161 5.48 -18.57 19.64
CA LEU A 161 5.88 -17.70 18.52
C LEU A 161 4.78 -16.70 18.12
N PHE A 162 3.55 -16.92 18.60
CA PHE A 162 2.43 -16.04 18.29
C PHE A 162 2.51 -14.74 19.10
N THR A 163 2.48 -13.61 18.42
CA THR A 163 2.42 -12.29 19.04
C THR A 163 1.08 -11.60 18.74
N SER A 164 0.75 -10.54 19.48
CA SER A 164 -0.48 -9.77 19.26
C SER A 164 -0.33 -8.68 18.20
N VAL A 165 0.79 -8.65 17.48
CA VAL A 165 1.09 -7.65 16.45
C VAL A 165 1.14 -8.34 15.09
N PRO A 166 0.02 -8.35 14.35
CA PRO A 166 0.03 -8.87 12.99
C PRO A 166 0.78 -7.97 12.03
N PHE A 167 1.33 -8.60 10.99
CA PHE A 167 1.83 -7.87 9.85
C PHE A 167 1.30 -8.44 8.53
N TYR A 168 1.09 -7.54 7.58
CA TYR A 168 0.68 -7.84 6.21
C TYR A 168 1.80 -7.54 5.23
N ILE A 169 1.99 -8.44 4.26
CA ILE A 169 2.90 -8.22 3.14
C ILE A 169 2.07 -8.37 1.85
N TYR A 170 2.08 -7.32 1.01
CA TYR A 170 1.39 -7.31 -0.28
C TYR A 170 2.04 -6.29 -1.22
N GLY A 171 2.17 -6.62 -2.50
CA GLY A 171 2.92 -5.81 -3.44
C GLY A 171 4.34 -5.53 -2.93
N GLU A 172 4.75 -4.28 -2.87
CA GLU A 172 6.04 -3.84 -2.31
C GLU A 172 5.93 -3.30 -0.88
N LYS A 173 4.84 -3.62 -0.18
CA LYS A 173 4.46 -3.01 1.09
C LYS A 173 4.53 -4.01 2.24
N LEU A 174 4.91 -3.49 3.42
CA LEU A 174 4.73 -4.12 4.72
C LEU A 174 3.81 -3.24 5.56
N ALA A 175 2.78 -3.81 6.16
CA ALA A 175 1.94 -3.14 7.14
C ALA A 175 2.04 -3.84 8.50
N ILE A 176 2.28 -3.08 9.55
CA ILE A 176 2.27 -3.53 10.95
C ILE A 176 0.98 -3.01 11.59
N ILE A 177 0.23 -3.88 12.26
CA ILE A 177 -1.10 -3.56 12.78
C ILE A 177 -1.11 -3.63 14.30
N LEU A 178 -1.64 -2.59 14.90
CA LEU A 178 -1.89 -2.48 16.34
C LEU A 178 -3.40 -2.36 16.56
N PHE A 179 -3.93 -3.06 17.57
CA PHE A 179 -5.36 -3.03 17.89
C PHE A 179 -5.69 -2.35 19.23
N ASN A 180 -4.71 -1.77 19.91
CA ASN A 180 -4.91 -1.16 21.21
C ASN A 180 -4.25 0.23 21.29
N PRO A 181 -4.97 1.30 21.68
CA PRO A 181 -6.40 1.28 22.05
C PRO A 181 -7.35 1.15 20.85
N ASP A 182 -7.01 1.71 19.71
CA ASP A 182 -7.75 1.69 18.45
C ASP A 182 -6.92 1.07 17.33
N PRO A 183 -7.53 0.52 16.28
CA PRO A 183 -6.78 -0.03 15.16
C PRO A 183 -5.91 1.05 14.52
N THR A 184 -4.61 0.77 14.48
CA THR A 184 -3.60 1.63 13.87
C THR A 184 -2.73 0.78 12.95
N VAL A 185 -2.53 1.22 11.73
CA VAL A 185 -1.67 0.56 10.74
C VAL A 185 -0.50 1.45 10.40
N ILE A 186 0.71 0.92 10.58
CA ILE A 186 1.94 1.55 10.09
C ILE A 186 2.29 0.86 8.78
N LEU A 187 2.07 1.55 7.67
CA LEU A 187 2.38 1.06 6.34
C LEU A 187 3.76 1.55 5.91
N LEU A 188 4.62 0.62 5.55
CA LEU A 188 5.97 0.83 5.05
C LEU A 188 6.00 0.41 3.57
N ASN A 189 6.11 1.37 2.67
CA ASN A 189 6.25 1.11 1.24
C ASN A 189 7.73 1.15 0.84
N TYR A 190 8.48 0.14 1.29
CA TYR A 190 9.91 -0.05 1.06
C TYR A 190 10.17 -1.50 0.65
N ALA A 191 10.56 -1.73 -0.60
CA ALA A 191 10.81 -3.08 -1.11
C ALA A 191 11.79 -3.87 -0.25
N ALA A 192 12.89 -3.27 0.19
CA ALA A 192 13.88 -3.93 1.05
C ALA A 192 13.31 -4.38 2.41
N VAL A 193 12.41 -3.57 3.01
CA VAL A 193 11.72 -3.95 4.26
C VAL A 193 10.73 -5.08 4.00
N ARG A 194 9.93 -4.96 2.93
CA ARG A 194 9.01 -6.00 2.49
C ARG A 194 9.73 -7.33 2.27
N ASP A 195 10.86 -7.33 1.55
CA ASP A 195 11.64 -8.54 1.25
C ASP A 195 12.19 -9.21 2.51
N ALA A 196 12.69 -8.41 3.46
CA ALA A 196 13.18 -8.92 4.73
C ALA A 196 12.07 -9.65 5.52
N TYR A 197 10.86 -9.06 5.58
CA TYR A 197 9.73 -9.68 6.26
C TYR A 197 9.12 -10.84 5.47
N ALA A 198 9.16 -10.81 4.13
CA ALA A 198 8.74 -11.94 3.29
C ALA A 198 9.63 -13.17 3.54
N THR A 199 10.94 -12.98 3.64
CA THR A 199 11.88 -14.06 3.98
C THR A 199 11.57 -14.67 5.35
N GLN A 200 11.29 -13.84 6.36
CA GLN A 200 10.91 -14.33 7.69
C GLN A 200 9.56 -15.06 7.66
N PHE A 201 8.58 -14.53 6.90
CA PHE A 201 7.29 -15.18 6.75
C PHE A 201 7.41 -16.55 6.11
N ASP A 202 8.21 -16.70 5.04
CA ASP A 202 8.39 -17.97 4.34
C ASP A 202 9.06 -19.03 5.22
N ASP A 203 10.00 -18.65 6.09
CA ASP A 203 10.59 -19.54 7.09
C ASP A 203 9.52 -19.99 8.11
N MET A 204 8.75 -19.05 8.65
CA MET A 204 7.63 -19.38 9.56
C MET A 204 6.59 -20.26 8.87
N TRP A 205 6.24 -19.94 7.62
CA TRP A 205 5.28 -20.71 6.82
C TRP A 205 5.70 -22.15 6.63
N THR A 206 6.98 -22.37 6.34
CA THR A 206 7.54 -23.71 6.11
C THR A 206 7.46 -24.58 7.38
N ARG A 207 7.67 -23.98 8.55
CA ARG A 207 7.63 -24.68 9.86
C ARG A 207 6.20 -24.81 10.42
N ALA A 208 5.28 -23.97 9.96
CA ALA A 208 3.90 -23.96 10.45
C ALA A 208 3.12 -25.21 10.01
N LYS A 209 2.24 -25.68 10.89
CA LYS A 209 1.41 -26.87 10.64
C LYS A 209 0.17 -26.49 9.81
N PRO A 210 -0.17 -27.24 8.76
CA PRO A 210 -1.46 -27.08 8.08
C PRO A 210 -2.61 -27.25 9.06
N ILE A 211 -3.67 -26.45 8.89
CA ILE A 211 -4.89 -26.63 9.71
C ILE A 211 -5.67 -27.79 9.12
N VAL A 212 -5.89 -28.81 9.94
CA VAL A 212 -6.77 -29.93 9.61
C VAL A 212 -8.16 -29.56 10.12
N LYS A 213 -9.10 -29.33 9.20
CA LYS A 213 -10.52 -29.18 9.57
C LYS A 213 -11.03 -30.49 10.15
N LYS A 214 -11.71 -30.39 11.27
CA LYS A 214 -12.49 -31.48 11.85
C LYS A 214 -13.84 -31.54 11.14
#